data_9ba0dbe536d743914f7d37cfb558d1ae
#
_entry.id   9ba0dbe536d743914f7d37cfb558d1ae
#
_cell.length_a   1.000
_cell.length_b   1.000
_cell.length_c   1.000
_cell.angle_alpha   90.00
_cell.angle_beta   90.00
_cell.angle_gamma   90.00
#
_symmetry.space_group_name_H-M   'P 1'
#
loop_
_entity.id
_entity.type
_entity.pdbx_description
1 polymer ?
#
loop_
_entity_poly.entity_id
_entity_poly.type
_entity_poly.pdbx_seq_one_letter_code
_entity_poly.pdbx_strand_id
1 'polypeptide(L)'
;MRFRIRRQARAIVRWLSLAAILALPACHRASKEEKALRAELRKALDEQSYDRAVELARRHLKLKPQDNGTWDRLVRAQFGLQDLAAVQQSLDDWRNTVPEPSLKLDEYAGDYAAAKKDDAWAVAAWKKAATADPKNVGLWEKIARLEKRHHFWTKEEAAWSAILAVQENALARINRALCRRRLHRWHDAYEDLQAAQAAGHDDPEVQRGARLLERLGKYLGEIREIDSAVAVSPNDSGLLTDRALLFLRADDPELALEDAETAANIGPWAMRPKLFRALALIALGRADECDKLGVRKTIRLESLTPEFLETIGRLDSEISAERNNPELYVSRAWQLNEIGQPLLALQDAETAATLDPKAAGASAEASYALTKLGRGQEALEQIKRATELDPNFATAWQYRGELEMARGETLSAIDSFTHSIESNQTVIALEKREQCYRRLGLLVKAEQDRKAREELARGSR
;
A
#
# COMPACT_ATOMS: atom_id res chain seq x y z
N MET A 1 56.29 -53.12 -57.62
CA MET A 1 55.62 -52.60 -56.44
C MET A 1 54.66 -51.42 -56.74
N ARG A 2 54.95 -50.59 -57.75
CA ARG A 2 54.09 -49.38 -58.05
C ARG A 2 52.73 -49.70 -58.72
N PHE A 3 52.50 -50.86 -59.32
CA PHE A 3 51.26 -51.26 -59.97
C PHE A 3 50.16 -51.75 -58.98
N ARG A 4 50.51 -52.31 -57.85
CA ARG A 4 49.58 -52.79 -56.82
C ARG A 4 48.92 -51.62 -56.05
N ILE A 5 49.67 -50.54 -55.78
CA ILE A 5 49.23 -49.40 -55.03
C ILE A 5 48.17 -48.58 -55.85
N ARG A 6 48.34 -48.44 -57.14
CA ARG A 6 47.39 -47.75 -58.03
C ARG A 6 46.04 -48.48 -58.17
N ARG A 7 46.01 -49.81 -58.09
CA ARG A 7 44.76 -50.59 -58.12
C ARG A 7 44.01 -50.51 -56.79
N GLN A 8 44.66 -50.48 -55.66
CA GLN A 8 44.08 -50.32 -54.36
C GLN A 8 43.52 -48.89 -54.17
N ALA A 9 44.26 -47.89 -54.61
CA ALA A 9 43.78 -46.50 -54.58
C ALA A 9 42.52 -46.27 -55.44
N ARG A 10 42.45 -46.89 -56.65
CA ARG A 10 41.24 -46.81 -57.49
C ARG A 10 40.05 -47.59 -56.91
N ALA A 11 40.28 -48.68 -56.20
CA ALA A 11 39.20 -49.39 -55.49
C ALA A 11 38.65 -48.58 -54.30
N ILE A 12 39.53 -47.95 -53.52
CA ILE A 12 39.13 -47.10 -52.42
C ILE A 12 38.32 -45.86 -52.90
N VAL A 13 38.78 -45.20 -53.98
CA VAL A 13 38.05 -44.09 -54.60
C VAL A 13 36.68 -44.51 -55.13
N ARG A 14 36.58 -45.69 -55.78
CA ARG A 14 35.28 -46.24 -56.23
C ARG A 14 34.38 -46.64 -55.09
N TRP A 15 34.87 -47.17 -53.95
CA TRP A 15 34.10 -47.45 -52.76
C TRP A 15 33.59 -46.17 -52.07
N LEU A 16 34.41 -45.13 -51.98
CA LEU A 16 34.03 -43.84 -51.47
C LEU A 16 33.00 -43.14 -52.36
N SER A 17 33.12 -43.23 -53.67
CA SER A 17 32.14 -42.70 -54.61
C SER A 17 30.82 -43.50 -54.64
N LEU A 18 30.83 -44.82 -54.49
CA LEU A 18 29.61 -45.63 -54.34
C LEU A 18 28.94 -45.39 -52.97
N ALA A 19 29.70 -45.26 -51.89
CA ALA A 19 29.19 -44.92 -50.60
C ALA A 19 28.56 -43.50 -50.59
N ALA A 20 29.17 -42.54 -51.28
CA ALA A 20 28.60 -41.17 -51.44
C ALA A 20 27.31 -41.18 -52.26
N ILE A 21 27.24 -41.99 -53.37
CA ILE A 21 26.04 -42.08 -54.23
C ILE A 21 24.89 -42.82 -53.51
N LEU A 22 25.17 -43.78 -52.64
CA LEU A 22 24.18 -44.48 -51.83
C LEU A 22 23.71 -43.63 -50.62
N ALA A 23 24.57 -42.72 -50.10
CA ALA A 23 24.24 -41.80 -48.98
C ALA A 23 23.37 -40.60 -49.42
N LEU A 24 23.51 -40.17 -50.69
CA LEU A 24 22.75 -39.01 -51.18
C LEU A 24 21.19 -39.12 -51.09
N PRO A 25 20.54 -40.25 -51.42
CA PRO A 25 19.11 -40.40 -51.29
C PRO A 25 18.66 -40.54 -49.79
N ALA A 26 19.52 -41.12 -48.95
CA ALA A 26 19.28 -41.21 -47.52
C ALA A 26 19.35 -39.83 -46.83
N CYS A 27 20.37 -39.02 -47.15
CA CYS A 27 20.51 -37.65 -46.69
C CYS A 27 19.36 -36.77 -47.20
N HIS A 28 18.89 -36.97 -48.42
CA HIS A 28 17.77 -36.20 -49.02
C HIS A 28 16.45 -36.59 -48.37
N ARG A 29 16.20 -37.87 -48.02
CA ARG A 29 15.03 -38.34 -47.28
C ARG A 29 15.03 -37.79 -45.85
N ALA A 30 16.15 -37.88 -45.14
CA ALA A 30 16.30 -37.32 -43.78
C ALA A 30 16.02 -35.81 -43.78
N SER A 31 16.50 -35.05 -44.79
CA SER A 31 16.22 -33.62 -44.91
C SER A 31 14.73 -33.30 -45.20
N LYS A 32 14.02 -34.15 -45.94
CA LYS A 32 12.57 -33.96 -46.17
C LYS A 32 11.75 -34.28 -44.89
N GLU A 33 12.06 -35.38 -44.21
CA GLU A 33 11.40 -35.76 -42.94
C GLU A 33 11.63 -34.67 -41.86
N GLU A 34 12.84 -34.16 -41.74
CA GLU A 34 13.18 -33.08 -40.82
C GLU A 34 12.33 -31.84 -41.06
N LYS A 35 12.22 -31.39 -42.33
CA LYS A 35 11.40 -30.24 -42.71
C LYS A 35 9.92 -30.45 -42.40
N ALA A 36 9.40 -31.63 -42.65
CA ALA A 36 8.02 -32.00 -42.35
C ALA A 36 7.76 -31.97 -40.85
N LEU A 37 8.62 -32.61 -40.04
CA LEU A 37 8.48 -32.61 -38.57
C LEU A 37 8.52 -31.18 -37.99
N ARG A 38 9.40 -30.30 -38.49
CA ARG A 38 9.46 -28.92 -38.07
C ARG A 38 8.14 -28.14 -38.40
N ALA A 39 7.60 -28.39 -39.58
CA ALA A 39 6.33 -27.75 -40.00
C ALA A 39 5.16 -28.24 -39.13
N GLU A 40 5.05 -29.54 -38.93
CA GLU A 40 4.02 -30.12 -38.07
C GLU A 40 4.16 -29.67 -36.61
N LEU A 41 5.38 -29.58 -36.10
CA LEU A 41 5.65 -29.08 -34.74
C LEU A 41 5.19 -27.62 -34.56
N ARG A 42 5.45 -26.75 -35.54
CA ARG A 42 4.93 -25.39 -35.52
C ARG A 42 3.41 -25.37 -35.47
N LYS A 43 2.77 -26.12 -36.39
CA LYS A 43 1.31 -26.23 -36.45
C LYS A 43 0.73 -26.72 -35.13
N ALA A 44 1.31 -27.76 -34.53
CA ALA A 44 0.85 -28.29 -33.25
C ALA A 44 0.93 -27.26 -32.12
N LEU A 45 1.99 -26.43 -32.09
CA LEU A 45 2.12 -25.32 -31.11
C LEU A 45 1.11 -24.21 -31.35
N ASP A 46 0.87 -23.84 -32.63
CA ASP A 46 -0.10 -22.80 -33.00
C ASP A 46 -1.53 -23.23 -32.65
N GLU A 47 -1.84 -24.53 -32.80
CA GLU A 47 -3.10 -25.17 -32.41
C GLU A 47 -3.17 -25.50 -30.91
N GLN A 48 -2.16 -25.16 -30.11
CA GLN A 48 -2.04 -25.50 -28.68
C GLN A 48 -2.14 -26.99 -28.35
N SER A 49 -1.85 -27.86 -29.34
CA SER A 49 -1.83 -29.32 -29.18
C SER A 49 -0.49 -29.74 -28.57
N TYR A 50 -0.28 -29.42 -27.30
CA TYR A 50 1.01 -29.53 -26.62
C TYR A 50 1.54 -30.96 -26.51
N ASP A 51 0.69 -31.98 -26.27
CA ASP A 51 1.10 -33.39 -26.25
C ASP A 51 1.71 -33.79 -27.58
N ARG A 52 1.02 -33.43 -28.68
CA ARG A 52 1.52 -33.71 -30.05
C ARG A 52 2.81 -32.96 -30.34
N ALA A 53 2.91 -31.69 -29.87
CA ALA A 53 4.12 -30.89 -30.03
C ALA A 53 5.31 -31.54 -29.31
N VAL A 54 5.13 -32.07 -28.10
CA VAL A 54 6.16 -32.80 -27.35
C VAL A 54 6.63 -34.05 -28.11
N GLU A 55 5.68 -34.83 -28.64
CA GLU A 55 6.02 -36.04 -29.43
C GLU A 55 6.85 -35.69 -30.66
N LEU A 56 6.38 -34.70 -31.47
CA LEU A 56 7.06 -34.27 -32.67
C LEU A 56 8.44 -33.66 -32.38
N ALA A 57 8.56 -32.87 -31.32
CA ALA A 57 9.85 -32.31 -30.91
C ALA A 57 10.85 -33.40 -30.51
N ARG A 58 10.43 -34.38 -29.72
CA ARG A 58 11.28 -35.54 -29.34
C ARG A 58 11.70 -36.34 -30.57
N ARG A 59 10.82 -36.56 -31.54
CA ARG A 59 11.17 -37.25 -32.80
C ARG A 59 12.18 -36.42 -33.59
N HIS A 60 12.03 -35.10 -33.69
CA HIS A 60 12.98 -34.26 -34.39
C HIS A 60 14.38 -34.23 -33.69
N LEU A 61 14.39 -34.15 -32.35
CA LEU A 61 15.63 -34.18 -31.58
C LEU A 61 16.42 -35.50 -31.68
N LYS A 62 15.73 -36.64 -31.97
CA LYS A 62 16.44 -37.88 -32.33
C LYS A 62 17.23 -37.77 -33.64
N LEU A 63 16.74 -36.95 -34.59
CA LEU A 63 17.42 -36.69 -35.84
C LEU A 63 18.47 -35.58 -35.73
N LYS A 64 18.18 -34.57 -34.91
CA LYS A 64 19.06 -33.41 -34.70
C LYS A 64 19.11 -33.02 -33.21
N PRO A 65 19.93 -33.70 -32.42
CA PRO A 65 19.98 -33.45 -30.96
C PRO A 65 20.44 -32.04 -30.59
N GLN A 66 21.21 -31.37 -31.42
CA GLN A 66 21.77 -30.05 -31.17
C GLN A 66 20.90 -28.89 -31.73
N ASP A 67 19.67 -29.14 -32.17
CA ASP A 67 18.80 -28.07 -32.71
C ASP A 67 18.15 -27.24 -31.60
N ASN A 68 18.78 -26.11 -31.28
CA ASN A 68 18.29 -25.13 -30.31
C ASN A 68 16.83 -24.77 -30.51
N GLY A 69 16.37 -24.59 -31.76
CA GLY A 69 15.00 -24.19 -32.05
C GLY A 69 13.97 -25.29 -31.74
N THR A 70 14.37 -26.56 -31.73
CA THR A 70 13.49 -27.68 -31.33
C THR A 70 13.48 -27.85 -29.82
N TRP A 71 14.57 -27.65 -29.13
CA TRP A 71 14.62 -27.60 -27.68
C TRP A 71 13.71 -26.46 -27.13
N ASP A 72 13.78 -25.26 -27.72
CA ASP A 72 12.89 -24.14 -27.39
C ASP A 72 11.41 -24.53 -27.49
N ARG A 73 11.02 -25.20 -28.60
CA ARG A 73 9.64 -25.63 -28.82
C ARG A 73 9.20 -26.74 -27.86
N LEU A 74 10.10 -27.68 -27.54
CA LEU A 74 9.84 -28.78 -26.59
C LEU A 74 9.53 -28.20 -25.21
N VAL A 75 10.41 -27.35 -24.69
CA VAL A 75 10.23 -26.73 -23.37
C VAL A 75 8.97 -25.89 -23.33
N ARG A 76 8.70 -25.10 -24.38
CA ARG A 76 7.46 -24.32 -24.49
C ARG A 76 6.19 -25.19 -24.45
N ALA A 77 6.19 -26.34 -25.15
CA ALA A 77 5.07 -27.26 -25.13
C ALA A 77 4.86 -27.89 -23.74
N GLN A 78 5.95 -28.25 -23.05
CA GLN A 78 5.91 -28.79 -21.69
C GLN A 78 5.41 -27.77 -20.66
N PHE A 79 5.76 -26.48 -20.80
CA PHE A 79 5.15 -25.42 -20.00
C PHE A 79 3.65 -25.32 -20.29
N GLY A 80 3.21 -25.46 -21.54
CA GLY A 80 1.79 -25.48 -21.90
C GLY A 80 1.02 -26.62 -21.24
N LEU A 81 1.67 -27.77 -21.03
CA LEU A 81 1.13 -28.92 -20.29
C LEU A 81 1.26 -28.79 -18.77
N GLN A 82 1.93 -27.76 -18.27
CA GLN A 82 2.27 -27.58 -16.86
C GLN A 82 3.10 -28.73 -16.26
N ASP A 83 3.80 -29.49 -17.09
CA ASP A 83 4.66 -30.60 -16.68
C ASP A 83 6.06 -30.08 -16.31
N LEU A 84 6.18 -29.53 -15.10
CA LEU A 84 7.43 -28.96 -14.60
C LEU A 84 8.55 -30.00 -14.44
N ALA A 85 8.22 -31.30 -14.24
CA ALA A 85 9.23 -32.35 -14.15
C ALA A 85 9.86 -32.59 -15.52
N ALA A 86 9.04 -32.66 -16.58
CA ALA A 86 9.54 -32.78 -17.95
C ALA A 86 10.31 -31.52 -18.41
N VAL A 87 9.87 -30.32 -17.98
CA VAL A 87 10.61 -29.06 -18.24
C VAL A 87 12.02 -29.16 -17.66
N GLN A 88 12.16 -29.53 -16.40
CA GLN A 88 13.47 -29.63 -15.74
C GLN A 88 14.38 -30.57 -16.50
N GLN A 89 13.90 -31.79 -16.78
CA GLN A 89 14.67 -32.80 -17.53
C GLN A 89 15.10 -32.25 -18.89
N SER A 90 14.22 -31.60 -19.61
CA SER A 90 14.52 -31.05 -20.94
C SER A 90 15.50 -29.87 -20.89
N LEU A 91 15.49 -29.06 -19.86
CA LEU A 91 16.47 -27.97 -19.66
C LEU A 91 17.88 -28.56 -19.39
N ASP A 92 17.97 -29.63 -18.59
CA ASP A 92 19.23 -30.30 -18.29
C ASP A 92 19.76 -31.02 -19.51
N ASP A 93 18.88 -31.72 -20.25
CA ASP A 93 19.26 -32.42 -21.50
C ASP A 93 19.74 -31.41 -22.55
N TRP A 94 19.05 -30.27 -22.72
CA TRP A 94 19.44 -29.21 -23.64
C TRP A 94 20.82 -28.66 -23.30
N ARG A 95 21.06 -28.32 -22.03
CA ARG A 95 22.36 -27.82 -21.56
C ARG A 95 23.49 -28.79 -21.80
N ASN A 96 23.25 -30.09 -21.62
CA ASN A 96 24.26 -31.14 -21.77
C ASN A 96 24.49 -31.56 -23.23
N THR A 97 23.49 -31.39 -24.10
CA THR A 97 23.52 -31.88 -25.48
C THR A 97 24.04 -30.84 -26.48
N VAL A 98 23.73 -29.55 -26.22
CA VAL A 98 24.07 -28.46 -27.13
C VAL A 98 25.28 -27.70 -26.59
N PRO A 99 26.41 -27.67 -27.29
CA PRO A 99 27.62 -26.97 -26.84
C PRO A 99 27.45 -25.48 -26.61
N GLU A 100 26.64 -24.84 -27.45
CA GLU A 100 26.27 -23.42 -27.36
C GLU A 100 24.74 -23.30 -27.28
N PRO A 101 24.15 -23.47 -26.10
CA PRO A 101 22.73 -23.36 -25.95
C PRO A 101 22.25 -21.94 -26.22
N SER A 102 21.05 -21.82 -26.76
CA SER A 102 20.40 -20.52 -26.97
C SER A 102 20.17 -19.79 -25.64
N LEU A 103 20.20 -18.46 -25.66
CA LEU A 103 19.83 -17.59 -24.52
C LEU A 103 18.46 -17.92 -23.93
N LYS A 104 17.58 -18.55 -24.73
CA LYS A 104 16.29 -19.07 -24.28
C LYS A 104 16.40 -20.11 -23.16
N LEU A 105 17.51 -20.86 -23.09
CA LEU A 105 17.72 -21.81 -22.01
C LEU A 105 17.72 -21.14 -20.64
N ASP A 106 18.46 -20.04 -20.49
CA ASP A 106 18.50 -19.30 -19.23
C ASP A 106 17.15 -18.58 -18.94
N GLU A 107 16.45 -18.10 -19.98
CA GLU A 107 15.08 -17.56 -19.83
C GLU A 107 14.13 -18.62 -19.27
N TYR A 108 14.06 -19.81 -19.87
CA TYR A 108 13.21 -20.90 -19.40
C TYR A 108 13.64 -21.47 -18.04
N ALA A 109 14.94 -21.47 -17.73
CA ALA A 109 15.42 -21.84 -16.40
C ALA A 109 14.87 -20.88 -15.34
N GLY A 110 14.81 -19.58 -15.64
CA GLY A 110 14.19 -18.59 -14.79
C GLY A 110 12.66 -18.79 -14.66
N ASP A 111 11.97 -19.05 -15.78
CA ASP A 111 10.53 -19.32 -15.77
C ASP A 111 10.19 -20.59 -14.97
N TYR A 112 11.02 -21.63 -15.08
CA TYR A 112 10.90 -22.84 -14.28
C TYR A 112 11.09 -22.56 -12.78
N ALA A 113 12.14 -21.83 -12.42
CA ALA A 113 12.42 -21.46 -11.04
C ALA A 113 11.26 -20.64 -10.44
N ALA A 114 10.73 -19.69 -11.19
CA ALA A 114 9.56 -18.89 -10.78
C ALA A 114 8.30 -19.76 -10.55
N ALA A 115 8.06 -20.75 -11.43
CA ALA A 115 6.98 -21.71 -11.27
C ALA A 115 7.13 -22.58 -10.02
N LYS A 116 8.38 -22.86 -9.63
CA LYS A 116 8.73 -23.56 -8.37
C LYS A 116 8.75 -22.66 -7.15
N LYS A 117 8.49 -21.35 -7.31
CA LYS A 117 8.60 -20.33 -6.26
C LYS A 117 10.01 -20.15 -5.69
N ASP A 118 11.03 -20.49 -6.49
CA ASP A 118 12.42 -20.15 -6.21
C ASP A 118 12.74 -18.80 -6.89
N ASP A 119 12.31 -17.74 -6.24
CA ASP A 119 12.41 -16.38 -6.78
C ASP A 119 13.87 -15.93 -6.92
N ALA A 120 14.76 -16.36 -6.04
CA ALA A 120 16.18 -16.01 -6.11
C ALA A 120 16.86 -16.62 -7.36
N TRP A 121 16.59 -17.87 -7.64
CA TRP A 121 17.11 -18.54 -8.83
C TRP A 121 16.46 -17.96 -10.10
N ALA A 122 15.16 -17.69 -10.08
CA ALA A 122 14.45 -17.08 -11.21
C ALA A 122 15.10 -15.74 -11.62
N VAL A 123 15.34 -14.84 -10.67
CA VAL A 123 16.00 -13.55 -10.93
C VAL A 123 17.42 -13.76 -11.46
N ALA A 124 18.20 -14.67 -10.88
CA ALA A 124 19.57 -14.93 -11.33
C ALA A 124 19.61 -15.43 -12.79
N ALA A 125 18.74 -16.37 -13.15
CA ALA A 125 18.66 -16.92 -14.50
C ALA A 125 18.16 -15.88 -15.53
N TRP A 126 17.08 -15.15 -15.21
CA TRP A 126 16.60 -14.09 -16.09
C TRP A 126 17.61 -12.96 -16.26
N LYS A 127 18.32 -12.59 -15.19
CA LYS A 127 19.38 -11.57 -15.26
C LYS A 127 20.54 -11.99 -16.14
N LYS A 128 20.92 -13.27 -16.10
CA LYS A 128 21.94 -13.83 -16.99
C LYS A 128 21.50 -13.74 -18.44
N ALA A 129 20.25 -14.16 -18.76
CA ALA A 129 19.68 -14.06 -20.10
C ALA A 129 19.56 -12.60 -20.58
N ALA A 130 19.06 -11.69 -19.72
CA ALA A 130 18.91 -10.27 -20.03
C ALA A 130 20.25 -9.54 -20.23
N THR A 131 21.29 -9.94 -19.52
CA THR A 131 22.65 -9.39 -19.73
C THR A 131 23.22 -9.81 -21.08
N ALA A 132 22.91 -11.02 -21.54
CA ALA A 132 23.36 -11.53 -22.83
C ALA A 132 22.52 -10.98 -24.01
N ASP A 133 21.24 -10.68 -23.78
CA ASP A 133 20.37 -9.97 -24.74
C ASP A 133 19.68 -8.76 -24.09
N PRO A 134 20.36 -7.61 -23.98
CA PRO A 134 19.81 -6.41 -23.34
C PRO A 134 18.56 -5.87 -24.02
N LYS A 135 18.32 -6.20 -25.30
CA LYS A 135 17.13 -5.76 -26.06
C LYS A 135 15.86 -6.52 -25.69
N ASN A 136 15.98 -7.63 -25.00
CA ASN A 136 14.83 -8.38 -24.49
C ASN A 136 14.29 -7.74 -23.20
N VAL A 137 13.55 -6.64 -23.38
CA VAL A 137 12.95 -5.88 -22.25
C VAL A 137 12.00 -6.72 -21.41
N GLY A 138 11.37 -7.75 -21.99
CA GLY A 138 10.46 -8.64 -21.26
C GLY A 138 11.12 -9.39 -20.10
N LEU A 139 12.42 -9.67 -20.17
CA LEU A 139 13.18 -10.26 -19.07
C LEU A 139 13.34 -9.29 -17.89
N TRP A 140 13.64 -8.04 -18.19
CA TRP A 140 13.73 -6.99 -17.18
C TRP A 140 12.39 -6.70 -16.52
N GLU A 141 11.28 -6.77 -17.28
CA GLU A 141 9.94 -6.67 -16.70
C GLU A 141 9.62 -7.84 -15.74
N LYS A 142 10.00 -9.08 -16.11
CA LYS A 142 9.84 -10.24 -15.22
C LYS A 142 10.61 -10.03 -13.91
N ILE A 143 11.87 -9.57 -14.00
CA ILE A 143 12.71 -9.25 -12.83
C ILE A 143 12.05 -8.15 -11.99
N ALA A 144 11.65 -7.04 -12.60
CA ALA A 144 11.04 -5.93 -11.89
C ALA A 144 9.79 -6.34 -11.12
N ARG A 145 8.88 -7.12 -11.77
CA ARG A 145 7.66 -7.62 -11.12
C ARG A 145 7.95 -8.54 -9.93
N LEU A 146 9.01 -9.33 -10.02
CA LEU A 146 9.41 -10.23 -8.94
C LEU A 146 10.01 -9.46 -7.77
N GLU A 147 10.93 -8.53 -8.04
CA GLU A 147 11.55 -7.68 -7.02
C GLU A 147 10.51 -6.78 -6.33
N LYS A 148 9.47 -6.31 -7.06
CA LYS A 148 8.33 -5.58 -6.51
C LYS A 148 7.55 -6.39 -5.45
N ARG A 149 7.31 -7.69 -5.71
CA ARG A 149 6.62 -8.56 -4.74
C ARG A 149 7.36 -8.68 -3.41
N HIS A 150 8.69 -8.57 -3.45
CA HIS A 150 9.55 -8.63 -2.27
C HIS A 150 9.90 -7.27 -1.68
N HIS A 151 9.33 -6.19 -2.22
CA HIS A 151 9.62 -4.82 -1.80
C HIS A 151 11.10 -4.42 -1.91
N PHE A 152 11.83 -5.01 -2.86
CA PHE A 152 13.24 -4.68 -3.13
C PHE A 152 13.34 -3.49 -4.11
N TRP A 153 12.89 -2.33 -3.66
CA TRP A 153 12.71 -1.13 -4.50
C TRP A 153 13.95 -0.73 -5.30
N THR A 154 15.14 -0.84 -4.72
CA THR A 154 16.39 -0.54 -5.42
C THR A 154 16.68 -1.50 -6.58
N LYS A 155 16.36 -2.79 -6.42
CA LYS A 155 16.55 -3.79 -7.48
C LYS A 155 15.47 -3.66 -8.56
N GLU A 156 14.26 -3.35 -8.16
CA GLU A 156 13.16 -3.04 -9.08
C GLU A 156 13.51 -1.80 -9.92
N GLU A 157 13.97 -0.70 -9.29
CA GLU A 157 14.44 0.51 -9.99
C GLU A 157 15.53 0.20 -11.02
N ALA A 158 16.50 -0.65 -10.65
CA ALA A 158 17.57 -1.04 -11.55
C ALA A 158 17.04 -1.79 -12.79
N ALA A 159 16.04 -2.65 -12.63
CA ALA A 159 15.42 -3.37 -13.74
C ALA A 159 14.65 -2.42 -14.68
N TRP A 160 13.87 -1.47 -14.15
CA TRP A 160 13.21 -0.44 -14.95
C TRP A 160 14.21 0.48 -15.66
N SER A 161 15.33 0.82 -14.99
CA SER A 161 16.41 1.61 -15.60
C SER A 161 17.08 0.87 -16.75
N ALA A 162 17.24 -0.45 -16.67
CA ALA A 162 17.77 -1.26 -17.76
C ALA A 162 16.88 -1.24 -19.00
N ILE A 163 15.55 -1.24 -18.83
CA ILE A 163 14.60 -1.08 -19.93
C ILE A 163 14.77 0.28 -20.61
N LEU A 164 14.84 1.35 -19.80
CA LEU A 164 14.98 2.72 -20.29
C LEU A 164 16.33 3.00 -20.98
N ALA A 165 17.36 2.23 -20.65
CA ALA A 165 18.65 2.28 -21.34
C ALA A 165 18.59 1.71 -22.78
N VAL A 166 17.59 0.87 -23.08
CA VAL A 166 17.40 0.25 -24.39
C VAL A 166 16.41 1.02 -25.25
N GLN A 167 15.30 1.43 -24.65
CA GLN A 167 14.22 2.13 -25.36
C GLN A 167 13.46 3.04 -24.43
N GLU A 168 12.95 4.13 -24.96
CA GLU A 168 12.01 4.99 -24.25
C GLU A 168 10.69 4.23 -24.01
N ASN A 169 10.21 4.25 -22.77
CA ASN A 169 9.03 3.52 -22.35
C ASN A 169 8.34 4.26 -21.20
N ALA A 170 7.18 4.86 -21.47
CA ALA A 170 6.44 5.63 -20.47
C ALA A 170 6.05 4.80 -19.23
N LEU A 171 5.64 3.54 -19.42
CA LEU A 171 5.31 2.64 -18.33
C LEU A 171 6.52 2.32 -17.45
N ALA A 172 7.70 2.11 -18.06
CA ALA A 172 8.94 1.90 -17.31
C ALA A 172 9.32 3.14 -16.50
N ARG A 173 9.12 4.36 -17.04
CA ARG A 173 9.33 5.61 -16.30
C ARG A 173 8.40 5.72 -15.11
N ILE A 174 7.11 5.45 -15.25
CA ILE A 174 6.14 5.48 -14.16
C ILE A 174 6.54 4.50 -13.07
N ASN A 175 6.84 3.26 -13.42
CA ASN A 175 7.23 2.24 -12.43
C ASN A 175 8.54 2.61 -11.75
N ARG A 176 9.53 3.18 -12.47
CA ARG A 176 10.76 3.67 -11.87
C ARG A 176 10.51 4.84 -10.92
N ALA A 177 9.62 5.76 -11.28
CA ALA A 177 9.20 6.86 -10.43
C ALA A 177 8.55 6.35 -9.12
N LEU A 178 7.71 5.31 -9.20
CA LEU A 178 7.12 4.68 -8.02
C LEU A 178 8.17 4.05 -7.11
N CYS A 179 9.22 3.41 -7.67
CA CYS A 179 10.34 2.91 -6.87
C CYS A 179 11.12 4.05 -6.20
N ARG A 180 11.44 5.11 -6.97
CA ARG A 180 12.17 6.28 -6.48
C ARG A 180 11.42 7.01 -5.37
N ARG A 181 10.08 7.09 -5.48
CA ARG A 181 9.22 7.60 -4.41
C ARG A 181 9.36 6.79 -3.13
N ARG A 182 9.35 5.46 -3.22
CA ARG A 182 9.59 4.56 -2.07
C ARG A 182 11.00 4.67 -1.48
N LEU A 183 11.95 5.12 -2.28
CA LEU A 183 13.33 5.38 -1.88
C LEU A 183 13.56 6.85 -1.45
N HIS A 184 12.50 7.63 -1.29
CA HIS A 184 12.52 9.06 -0.95
C HIS A 184 13.34 9.91 -1.94
N ARG A 185 13.49 9.46 -3.19
CA ARG A 185 14.15 10.18 -4.27
C ARG A 185 13.14 10.98 -5.09
N TRP A 186 12.55 11.97 -4.44
CA TRP A 186 11.38 12.71 -4.94
C TRP A 186 11.63 13.47 -6.24
N HIS A 187 12.79 14.11 -6.35
CA HIS A 187 13.15 14.85 -7.54
C HIS A 187 13.24 13.93 -8.77
N ASP A 188 13.98 12.85 -8.64
CA ASP A 188 14.15 11.87 -9.71
C ASP A 188 12.82 11.19 -10.08
N ALA A 189 11.94 10.96 -9.09
CA ALA A 189 10.61 10.43 -9.33
C ALA A 189 9.73 11.41 -10.11
N TYR A 190 9.81 12.70 -9.74
CA TYR A 190 9.08 13.76 -10.42
C TYR A 190 9.53 13.95 -11.88
N GLU A 191 10.84 13.92 -12.15
CA GLU A 191 11.39 13.96 -13.51
C GLU A 191 10.90 12.79 -14.39
N ASP A 192 10.91 11.57 -13.83
CA ASP A 192 10.38 10.41 -14.56
C ASP A 192 8.90 10.54 -14.89
N LEU A 193 8.08 11.03 -13.96
CA LEU A 193 6.65 11.25 -14.19
C LEU A 193 6.40 12.32 -15.25
N GLN A 194 7.16 13.43 -15.24
CA GLN A 194 7.10 14.47 -16.27
C GLN A 194 7.44 13.90 -17.64
N ALA A 195 8.54 13.14 -17.72
CA ALA A 195 8.95 12.54 -18.99
C ALA A 195 7.96 11.48 -19.49
N ALA A 196 7.35 10.69 -18.59
CA ALA A 196 6.29 9.75 -18.96
C ALA A 196 5.06 10.46 -19.50
N GLN A 197 4.64 11.56 -18.89
CA GLN A 197 3.51 12.38 -19.34
C GLN A 197 3.76 12.99 -20.73
N ALA A 198 4.99 13.43 -20.99
CA ALA A 198 5.37 13.97 -22.29
C ALA A 198 5.39 12.90 -23.42
N ALA A 199 5.64 11.64 -23.08
CA ALA A 199 5.79 10.54 -24.03
C ALA A 199 4.48 9.84 -24.40
N GLY A 200 3.41 9.90 -23.59
CA GLY A 200 2.19 9.17 -23.88
C GLY A 200 0.95 9.72 -23.17
N HIS A 201 0.05 10.34 -23.93
CA HIS A 201 -1.13 11.01 -23.38
C HIS A 201 -2.36 10.10 -23.16
N ASP A 202 -2.51 8.99 -23.89
CA ASP A 202 -3.75 8.20 -23.91
C ASP A 202 -3.71 6.91 -23.06
N ASP A 203 -2.55 6.54 -22.52
CA ASP A 203 -2.42 5.36 -21.67
C ASP A 203 -3.01 5.62 -20.26
N PRO A 204 -3.93 4.78 -19.76
CA PRO A 204 -4.52 4.93 -18.43
C PRO A 204 -3.50 4.94 -17.28
N GLU A 205 -2.37 4.25 -17.44
CA GLU A 205 -1.30 4.26 -16.45
C GLU A 205 -0.50 5.57 -16.47
N VAL A 206 -0.28 6.13 -17.66
CA VAL A 206 0.32 7.47 -17.79
C VAL A 206 -0.57 8.54 -17.17
N GLN A 207 -1.89 8.45 -17.38
CA GLN A 207 -2.84 9.37 -16.74
C GLN A 207 -2.87 9.23 -15.20
N ARG A 208 -2.71 8.00 -14.68
CA ARG A 208 -2.55 7.80 -13.23
C ARG A 208 -1.24 8.43 -12.72
N GLY A 209 -0.15 8.24 -13.44
CA GLY A 209 1.13 8.88 -13.16
C GLY A 209 1.05 10.42 -13.20
N ALA A 210 0.33 11.00 -14.17
CA ALA A 210 0.12 12.44 -14.27
C ALA A 210 -0.64 13.01 -13.04
N ARG A 211 -1.68 12.32 -12.57
CA ARG A 211 -2.39 12.70 -11.34
C ARG A 211 -1.50 12.64 -10.10
N LEU A 212 -0.65 11.62 -10.00
CA LEU A 212 0.33 11.52 -8.93
C LEU A 212 1.34 12.67 -9.01
N LEU A 213 1.79 13.02 -10.22
CA LEU A 213 2.70 14.14 -10.47
C LEU A 213 2.12 15.47 -9.98
N GLU A 214 0.85 15.75 -10.31
CA GLU A 214 0.17 16.97 -9.88
C GLU A 214 0.10 17.08 -8.34
N ARG A 215 -0.23 15.99 -7.68
CA ARG A 215 -0.33 15.93 -6.22
C ARG A 215 1.04 16.05 -5.54
N LEU A 216 2.02 15.28 -5.99
CA LEU A 216 3.38 15.35 -5.47
C LEU A 216 4.01 16.72 -5.70
N GLY A 217 3.81 17.32 -6.87
CA GLY A 217 4.33 18.65 -7.20
C GLY A 217 3.87 19.72 -6.23
N LYS A 218 2.63 19.62 -5.73
CA LYS A 218 2.06 20.57 -4.76
C LYS A 218 2.77 20.57 -3.40
N TYR A 219 3.26 19.40 -2.95
CA TYR A 219 3.89 19.23 -1.64
C TYR A 219 5.38 18.91 -1.71
N LEU A 220 5.98 18.91 -2.91
CA LEU A 220 7.35 18.44 -3.13
C LEU A 220 8.40 19.22 -2.31
N GLY A 221 8.21 20.53 -2.15
CA GLY A 221 9.08 21.37 -1.32
C GLY A 221 9.04 20.95 0.14
N GLU A 222 7.86 20.90 0.71
CA GLU A 222 7.63 20.52 2.12
C GLU A 222 8.12 19.09 2.42
N ILE A 223 7.83 18.14 1.51
CA ILE A 223 8.30 16.75 1.64
C ILE A 223 9.83 16.68 1.65
N ARG A 224 10.52 17.44 0.80
CA ARG A 224 11.99 17.45 0.77
C ARG A 224 12.61 18.04 2.03
N GLU A 225 12.01 19.10 2.58
CA GLU A 225 12.47 19.73 3.82
C GLU A 225 12.33 18.75 4.99
N ILE A 226 11.16 18.11 5.14
CA ILE A 226 10.94 17.17 6.22
C ILE A 226 11.75 15.88 6.06
N ASP A 227 11.96 15.38 4.84
CA ASP A 227 12.85 14.24 4.57
C ASP A 227 14.29 14.52 5.04
N SER A 228 14.78 15.74 4.79
CA SER A 228 16.10 16.15 5.25
C SER A 228 16.18 16.18 6.78
N ALA A 229 15.12 16.62 7.46
CA ALA A 229 15.03 16.60 8.91
C ALA A 229 14.96 15.17 9.48
N VAL A 230 14.14 14.31 8.88
CA VAL A 230 14.03 12.88 9.25
C VAL A 230 15.36 12.14 9.03
N ALA A 231 16.11 12.46 7.96
CA ALA A 231 17.43 11.85 7.73
C ALA A 231 18.45 12.20 8.85
N VAL A 232 18.32 13.38 9.47
CA VAL A 232 19.14 13.78 10.63
C VAL A 232 18.64 13.13 11.91
N SER A 233 17.32 13.02 12.08
CA SER A 233 16.66 12.50 13.30
C SER A 233 15.62 11.41 12.95
N PRO A 234 16.05 10.20 12.54
CA PRO A 234 15.14 9.18 12.01
C PRO A 234 14.17 8.59 13.05
N ASN A 235 14.44 8.79 14.33
CA ASN A 235 13.60 8.33 15.44
C ASN A 235 12.79 9.47 16.08
N ASP A 236 12.65 10.61 15.42
CA ASP A 236 11.78 11.68 15.88
C ASP A 236 10.34 11.40 15.47
N SER A 237 9.51 11.04 16.47
CA SER A 237 8.09 10.73 16.27
C SER A 237 7.30 11.92 15.72
N GLY A 238 7.68 13.15 16.06
CA GLY A 238 7.04 14.38 15.59
C GLY A 238 7.28 14.57 14.09
N LEU A 239 8.55 14.50 13.65
CA LEU A 239 8.93 14.62 12.24
C LEU A 239 8.27 13.54 11.37
N LEU A 240 8.28 12.29 11.82
CA LEU A 240 7.60 11.18 11.12
C LEU A 240 6.08 11.42 11.03
N THR A 241 5.47 11.93 12.11
CA THR A 241 4.05 12.27 12.11
C THR A 241 3.72 13.38 11.12
N ASP A 242 4.53 14.43 11.07
CA ASP A 242 4.33 15.56 10.16
C ASP A 242 4.54 15.11 8.71
N ARG A 243 5.50 14.21 8.45
CA ARG A 243 5.71 13.62 7.13
C ARG A 243 4.54 12.72 6.71
N ALA A 244 3.99 11.94 7.63
CA ALA A 244 2.78 11.15 7.38
C ALA A 244 1.58 12.02 6.96
N LEU A 245 1.41 13.20 7.58
CA LEU A 245 0.38 14.15 7.17
C LEU A 245 0.59 14.68 5.75
N LEU A 246 1.82 14.99 5.38
CA LEU A 246 2.14 15.42 4.01
C LEU A 246 1.84 14.32 3.00
N PHE A 247 2.17 13.06 3.31
CA PHE A 247 1.84 11.93 2.46
C PHE A 247 0.34 11.70 2.33
N LEU A 248 -0.45 11.86 3.40
CA LEU A 248 -1.91 11.81 3.31
C LEU A 248 -2.46 12.91 2.39
N ARG A 249 -1.92 14.14 2.50
CA ARG A 249 -2.31 15.27 1.63
C ARG A 249 -1.91 15.05 0.17
N ALA A 250 -0.78 14.36 -0.05
CA ALA A 250 -0.30 13.98 -1.37
C ALA A 250 -0.99 12.74 -1.94
N ASP A 251 -1.98 12.16 -1.22
CA ASP A 251 -2.69 10.91 -1.56
C ASP A 251 -1.74 9.71 -1.72
N ASP A 252 -0.77 9.62 -0.79
CA ASP A 252 0.17 8.51 -0.67
C ASP A 252 -0.03 7.77 0.67
N PRO A 253 -1.12 6.99 0.78
CA PRO A 253 -1.48 6.37 2.04
C PRO A 253 -0.50 5.26 2.48
N GLU A 254 0.24 4.66 1.56
CA GLU A 254 1.21 3.65 1.93
C GLU A 254 2.41 4.23 2.69
N LEU A 255 2.99 5.33 2.21
CA LEU A 255 4.07 6.00 2.92
C LEU A 255 3.58 6.66 4.20
N ALA A 256 2.36 7.22 4.18
CA ALA A 256 1.72 7.74 5.37
C ALA A 256 1.54 6.68 6.46
N LEU A 257 1.14 5.46 6.07
CA LEU A 257 0.98 4.34 7.00
C LEU A 257 2.32 3.94 7.64
N GLU A 258 3.37 3.82 6.84
CA GLU A 258 4.70 3.44 7.28
C GLU A 258 5.25 4.42 8.32
N ASP A 259 5.17 5.73 8.03
CA ASP A 259 5.60 6.76 8.96
C ASP A 259 4.74 6.83 10.23
N ALA A 260 3.41 6.74 10.08
CA ALA A 260 2.49 6.79 11.21
C ALA A 260 2.64 5.56 12.13
N GLU A 261 2.91 4.37 11.57
CA GLU A 261 3.22 3.17 12.36
C GLU A 261 4.54 3.30 13.11
N THR A 262 5.57 3.80 12.44
CA THR A 262 6.88 4.04 13.06
C THR A 262 6.76 5.07 14.17
N ALA A 263 6.09 6.20 13.93
CA ALA A 263 5.85 7.23 14.92
C ALA A 263 5.06 6.73 16.13
N ALA A 264 4.02 5.91 15.90
CA ALA A 264 3.21 5.32 16.97
C ALA A 264 4.01 4.29 17.83
N ASN A 265 4.97 3.61 17.23
CA ASN A 265 5.84 2.68 17.97
C ASN A 265 6.85 3.43 18.85
N ILE A 266 7.37 4.59 18.38
CA ILE A 266 8.28 5.44 19.14
C ILE A 266 7.52 6.15 20.27
N GLY A 267 6.36 6.72 19.98
CA GLY A 267 5.51 7.48 20.89
C GLY A 267 4.10 6.90 21.04
N PRO A 268 3.92 5.77 21.74
CA PRO A 268 2.61 5.09 21.82
C PRO A 268 1.51 5.91 22.52
N TRP A 269 1.88 6.95 23.24
CA TRP A 269 0.97 7.91 23.89
C TRP A 269 0.46 9.00 22.94
N ALA A 270 1.15 9.21 21.80
CA ALA A 270 0.79 10.26 20.86
C ALA A 270 -0.48 9.89 20.07
N MET A 271 -1.36 10.88 19.88
CA MET A 271 -2.67 10.67 19.25
C MET A 271 -2.63 10.91 17.75
N ARG A 272 -1.87 11.91 17.28
CA ARG A 272 -1.77 12.21 15.83
C ARG A 272 -1.32 11.01 15.00
N PRO A 273 -0.29 10.23 15.37
CA PRO A 273 0.11 9.03 14.62
C PRO A 273 -1.01 8.00 14.52
N LYS A 274 -1.81 7.79 15.58
CA LYS A 274 -2.95 6.86 15.56
C LYS A 274 -4.03 7.30 14.58
N LEU A 275 -4.35 8.61 14.55
CA LEU A 275 -5.33 9.17 13.63
C LEU A 275 -4.85 9.07 12.18
N PHE A 276 -3.59 9.39 11.90
CA PHE A 276 -3.03 9.31 10.55
C PHE A 276 -2.89 7.87 10.05
N ARG A 277 -2.53 6.95 10.95
CA ARG A 277 -2.55 5.51 10.66
C ARG A 277 -3.94 5.05 10.24
N ALA A 278 -4.99 5.45 10.97
CA ALA A 278 -6.36 5.10 10.61
C ALA A 278 -6.79 5.69 9.27
N LEU A 279 -6.45 6.96 8.98
CA LEU A 279 -6.73 7.59 7.69
C LEU A 279 -6.03 6.86 6.54
N ALA A 280 -4.77 6.49 6.71
CA ALA A 280 -4.02 5.73 5.73
C ALA A 280 -4.63 4.33 5.49
N LEU A 281 -5.02 3.62 6.55
CA LEU A 281 -5.71 2.32 6.46
C LEU A 281 -7.04 2.44 5.70
N ILE A 282 -7.83 3.48 5.97
CA ILE A 282 -9.09 3.74 5.26
C ILE A 282 -8.83 3.98 3.76
N ALA A 283 -7.85 4.80 3.42
CA ALA A 283 -7.47 5.10 2.04
C ALA A 283 -6.97 3.86 1.29
N LEU A 284 -6.34 2.91 2.00
CA LEU A 284 -5.89 1.63 1.46
C LEU A 284 -7.00 0.55 1.39
N GLY A 285 -8.23 0.87 1.77
CA GLY A 285 -9.33 -0.09 1.83
C GLY A 285 -9.26 -1.07 3.00
N ARG A 286 -8.39 -0.83 3.99
CA ARG A 286 -8.16 -1.66 5.19
C ARG A 286 -8.87 -1.08 6.43
N ALA A 287 -10.06 -0.49 6.22
CA ALA A 287 -10.81 0.20 7.27
C ALA A 287 -11.16 -0.69 8.49
N ASP A 288 -11.23 -2.01 8.31
CA ASP A 288 -11.51 -2.95 9.41
C ASP A 288 -10.40 -3.00 10.47
N GLU A 289 -9.19 -2.57 10.12
CA GLU A 289 -8.08 -2.50 11.07
C GLU A 289 -8.17 -1.28 12.01
N CYS A 290 -8.97 -0.28 11.66
CA CYS A 290 -9.20 0.90 12.51
C CYS A 290 -9.84 0.55 13.86
N ASP A 291 -10.66 -0.54 13.91
CA ASP A 291 -11.30 -0.98 15.14
C ASP A 291 -10.26 -1.35 16.22
N LYS A 292 -9.12 -1.92 15.82
CA LYS A 292 -8.00 -2.24 16.73
C LYS A 292 -7.30 -0.99 17.29
N LEU A 293 -7.42 0.12 16.58
CA LEU A 293 -6.86 1.42 17.01
C LEU A 293 -7.83 2.22 17.88
N GLY A 294 -9.08 1.79 18.00
CA GLY A 294 -10.14 2.56 18.62
C GLY A 294 -10.60 3.79 17.83
N VAL A 295 -10.28 3.84 16.53
CA VAL A 295 -10.64 4.97 15.66
C VAL A 295 -11.88 4.62 14.82
N ARG A 296 -12.86 5.50 14.81
CA ARG A 296 -14.05 5.32 13.96
C ARG A 296 -13.71 5.41 12.48
N LYS A 297 -14.20 4.45 11.69
CA LYS A 297 -14.02 4.38 10.22
C LYS A 297 -14.57 5.59 9.46
N THR A 298 -15.38 6.42 10.12
CA THR A 298 -15.98 7.63 9.54
C THR A 298 -15.06 8.85 9.58
N ILE A 299 -13.87 8.73 10.20
CA ILE A 299 -12.89 9.82 10.22
C ILE A 299 -12.51 10.23 8.79
N ARG A 300 -12.34 11.54 8.57
CA ARG A 300 -11.91 12.12 7.30
C ARG A 300 -10.76 13.08 7.57
N LEU A 301 -9.84 13.21 6.62
CA LEU A 301 -8.71 14.15 6.74
C LEU A 301 -9.23 15.60 6.89
N GLU A 302 -10.29 15.94 6.17
CA GLU A 302 -10.92 17.25 6.22
C GLU A 302 -11.56 17.59 7.58
N SER A 303 -11.86 16.58 8.40
CA SER A 303 -12.34 16.78 9.78
C SER A 303 -11.23 17.15 10.75
N LEU A 304 -9.98 16.97 10.36
CA LEU A 304 -8.80 17.36 11.15
C LEU A 304 -8.35 18.76 10.75
N THR A 305 -9.01 19.76 11.34
CA THR A 305 -8.67 21.16 11.03
C THR A 305 -7.24 21.51 11.46
N PRO A 306 -6.59 22.55 10.88
CA PRO A 306 -5.27 22.99 11.32
C PRO A 306 -5.21 23.27 12.83
N GLU A 307 -6.23 23.92 13.39
CA GLU A 307 -6.32 24.25 14.82
C GLU A 307 -6.40 22.99 15.69
N PHE A 308 -7.16 21.97 15.24
CA PHE A 308 -7.22 20.67 15.91
C PHE A 308 -5.85 19.99 15.90
N LEU A 309 -5.19 19.94 14.73
CA LEU A 309 -3.89 19.28 14.57
C LEU A 309 -2.79 19.97 15.40
N GLU A 310 -2.80 21.29 15.48
CA GLU A 310 -1.91 22.08 16.32
C GLU A 310 -2.15 21.78 17.81
N THR A 311 -3.41 21.82 18.26
CA THR A 311 -3.79 21.57 19.65
C THR A 311 -3.43 20.15 20.07
N ILE A 312 -3.75 19.13 19.27
CA ILE A 312 -3.39 17.73 19.57
C ILE A 312 -1.88 17.55 19.55
N GLY A 313 -1.15 18.15 18.61
CA GLY A 313 0.32 18.10 18.56
C GLY A 313 0.97 18.70 19.81
N ARG A 314 0.45 19.83 20.29
CA ARG A 314 0.90 20.44 21.55
C ARG A 314 0.62 19.50 22.74
N LEU A 315 -0.62 18.98 22.86
CA LEU A 315 -0.99 18.05 23.92
C LEU A 315 -0.18 16.75 23.87
N ASP A 316 0.10 16.18 22.69
CA ASP A 316 0.97 15.01 22.55
C ASP A 316 2.39 15.29 23.09
N SER A 317 2.93 16.51 22.84
CA SER A 317 4.24 16.92 23.32
C SER A 317 4.25 17.16 24.83
N GLU A 318 3.23 17.83 25.35
CA GLU A 318 3.07 18.08 26.81
C GLU A 318 2.88 16.75 27.59
N ILE A 319 2.07 15.82 27.06
CA ILE A 319 1.92 14.47 27.62
C ILE A 319 3.26 13.71 27.59
N SER A 320 4.04 13.87 26.52
CA SER A 320 5.38 13.26 26.48
C SER A 320 6.29 13.72 27.61
N ALA A 321 6.20 15.01 27.96
CA ALA A 321 6.97 15.62 29.06
C ALA A 321 6.39 15.30 30.44
N GLU A 322 5.05 15.32 30.57
CA GLU A 322 4.32 15.20 31.83
C GLU A 322 3.24 14.11 31.80
N ARG A 323 3.66 12.85 31.70
CA ARG A 323 2.73 11.70 31.55
C ARG A 323 1.77 11.48 32.72
N ASN A 324 2.08 12.03 33.88
CA ASN A 324 1.26 11.91 35.09
C ASN A 324 0.33 13.10 35.33
N ASN A 325 0.20 14.01 34.36
CA ASN A 325 -0.69 15.16 34.47
C ASN A 325 -2.09 14.80 33.90
N PRO A 326 -3.13 14.61 34.76
CA PRO A 326 -4.46 14.18 34.31
C PRO A 326 -5.15 15.21 33.41
N GLU A 327 -4.88 16.50 33.61
CA GLU A 327 -5.52 17.61 32.89
C GLU A 327 -5.23 17.60 31.40
N LEU A 328 -4.03 17.14 31.03
CA LEU A 328 -3.64 17.02 29.61
C LEU A 328 -4.46 15.95 28.89
N TYR A 329 -4.72 14.83 29.56
CA TYR A 329 -5.58 13.77 29.02
C TYR A 329 -7.04 14.19 28.96
N VAL A 330 -7.55 14.92 29.94
CA VAL A 330 -8.91 15.50 29.92
C VAL A 330 -9.03 16.45 28.72
N SER A 331 -8.07 17.35 28.54
CA SER A 331 -8.07 18.30 27.42
C SER A 331 -8.02 17.57 26.07
N ARG A 332 -7.24 16.49 25.98
CA ARG A 332 -7.18 15.71 24.73
C ARG A 332 -8.45 14.88 24.51
N ALA A 333 -9.06 14.33 25.55
CA ALA A 333 -10.34 13.64 25.48
C ALA A 333 -11.44 14.55 24.94
N TRP A 334 -11.49 15.80 25.41
CA TRP A 334 -12.43 16.79 24.89
C TRP A 334 -12.25 17.02 23.39
N GLN A 335 -11.02 17.26 22.92
CA GLN A 335 -10.71 17.43 21.49
C GLN A 335 -11.13 16.21 20.65
N LEU A 336 -10.90 15.01 21.15
CA LEU A 336 -11.27 13.75 20.48
C LEU A 336 -12.78 13.54 20.41
N ASN A 337 -13.51 13.96 21.43
CA ASN A 337 -14.96 13.97 21.47
C ASN A 337 -15.53 14.91 20.40
N GLU A 338 -14.97 16.12 20.25
CA GLU A 338 -15.38 17.09 19.24
C GLU A 338 -15.26 16.58 17.81
N ILE A 339 -14.18 15.84 17.49
CA ILE A 339 -14.01 15.25 16.16
C ILE A 339 -14.69 13.87 16.00
N GLY A 340 -15.54 13.47 16.98
CA GLY A 340 -16.32 12.24 16.93
C GLY A 340 -15.50 10.94 17.07
N GLN A 341 -14.43 10.97 17.86
CA GLN A 341 -13.60 9.80 18.20
C GLN A 341 -13.80 9.35 19.67
N PRO A 342 -15.00 8.92 20.04
CA PRO A 342 -15.35 8.71 21.45
C PRO A 342 -14.61 7.52 22.11
N LEU A 343 -14.14 6.53 21.35
CA LEU A 343 -13.34 5.45 21.95
C LEU A 343 -11.98 5.96 22.42
N LEU A 344 -11.34 6.81 21.63
CA LEU A 344 -10.06 7.42 22.00
C LEU A 344 -10.24 8.42 23.14
N ALA A 345 -11.32 9.22 23.09
CA ALA A 345 -11.69 10.15 24.17
C ALA A 345 -11.91 9.40 25.49
N LEU A 346 -12.62 8.25 25.46
CA LEU A 346 -12.85 7.43 26.65
C LEU A 346 -11.53 6.88 27.22
N GLN A 347 -10.59 6.42 26.37
CA GLN A 347 -9.27 5.95 26.82
C GLN A 347 -8.48 7.04 27.53
N ASP A 348 -8.48 8.27 27.00
CA ASP A 348 -7.82 9.39 27.65
C ASP A 348 -8.52 9.78 28.97
N ALA A 349 -9.84 9.83 28.98
CA ALA A 349 -10.61 10.10 30.20
C ALA A 349 -10.39 9.05 31.30
N GLU A 350 -10.33 7.77 30.93
CA GLU A 350 -10.01 6.67 31.87
C GLU A 350 -8.57 6.78 32.39
N THR A 351 -7.62 7.19 31.53
CA THR A 351 -6.24 7.46 31.94
C THR A 351 -6.20 8.61 32.95
N ALA A 352 -6.88 9.72 32.66
CA ALA A 352 -6.98 10.85 33.57
C ALA A 352 -7.60 10.47 34.93
N ALA A 353 -8.70 9.69 34.91
CA ALA A 353 -9.36 9.21 36.13
C ALA A 353 -8.49 8.22 36.95
N THR A 354 -7.58 7.52 36.28
CA THR A 354 -6.60 6.65 36.96
C THR A 354 -5.51 7.46 37.64
N LEU A 355 -5.05 8.54 37.00
CA LEU A 355 -4.05 9.46 37.53
C LEU A 355 -4.60 10.32 38.66
N ASP A 356 -5.80 10.84 38.50
CA ASP A 356 -6.55 11.56 39.55
C ASP A 356 -8.01 11.12 39.61
N PRO A 357 -8.37 10.24 40.58
CA PRO A 357 -9.76 9.83 40.77
C PRO A 357 -10.75 10.94 41.10
N LYS A 358 -10.28 12.15 41.45
CA LYS A 358 -11.09 13.32 41.76
C LYS A 358 -11.22 14.30 40.61
N ALA A 359 -10.62 14.02 39.48
CA ALA A 359 -10.75 14.84 38.29
C ALA A 359 -12.20 14.79 37.73
N ALA A 360 -13.03 15.77 38.07
CA ALA A 360 -14.42 15.86 37.60
C ALA A 360 -14.48 15.90 36.05
N GLY A 361 -13.52 16.58 35.40
CA GLY A 361 -13.39 16.65 33.97
C GLY A 361 -13.21 15.27 33.30
N ALA A 362 -12.45 14.39 33.91
CA ALA A 362 -12.26 13.02 33.39
C ALA A 362 -13.60 12.26 33.34
N SER A 363 -14.38 12.32 34.43
CA SER A 363 -15.70 11.67 34.48
C SER A 363 -16.70 12.31 33.51
N ALA A 364 -16.65 13.65 33.30
CA ALA A 364 -17.51 14.35 32.35
C ALA A 364 -17.19 13.94 30.90
N GLU A 365 -15.91 13.93 30.50
CA GLU A 365 -15.51 13.53 29.14
C GLU A 365 -15.76 12.03 28.87
N ALA A 366 -15.58 11.16 29.90
CA ALA A 366 -15.95 9.76 29.81
C ALA A 366 -17.46 9.60 29.56
N SER A 367 -18.31 10.36 30.28
CA SER A 367 -19.75 10.31 30.12
C SER A 367 -20.18 10.73 28.70
N TYR A 368 -19.60 11.82 28.18
CA TYR A 368 -19.90 12.27 26.83
C TYR A 368 -19.50 11.22 25.79
N ALA A 369 -18.31 10.65 25.91
CA ALA A 369 -17.83 9.58 25.03
C ALA A 369 -18.73 8.34 25.09
N LEU A 370 -19.11 7.88 26.28
CA LEU A 370 -20.01 6.76 26.50
C LEU A 370 -21.40 6.99 25.89
N THR A 371 -21.91 8.22 25.99
CA THR A 371 -23.16 8.61 25.33
C THR A 371 -23.09 8.45 23.82
N LYS A 372 -21.99 8.89 23.20
CA LYS A 372 -21.75 8.73 21.75
C LYS A 372 -21.51 7.26 21.32
N LEU A 373 -21.12 6.40 22.26
CA LEU A 373 -20.99 4.95 22.07
C LEU A 373 -22.29 4.19 22.31
N GLY A 374 -23.36 4.84 22.76
CA GLY A 374 -24.64 4.20 23.10
C GLY A 374 -24.64 3.47 24.46
N ARG A 375 -23.60 3.68 25.29
CA ARG A 375 -23.45 3.08 26.62
C ARG A 375 -24.09 3.96 27.70
N GLY A 376 -25.39 4.25 27.53
CA GLY A 376 -26.11 5.27 28.28
C GLY A 376 -26.17 5.07 29.80
N GLN A 377 -26.15 3.81 30.31
CA GLN A 377 -26.14 3.54 31.75
C GLN A 377 -24.81 3.94 32.38
N GLU A 378 -23.71 3.56 31.73
CA GLU A 378 -22.36 3.91 32.17
C GLU A 378 -22.11 5.42 32.08
N ALA A 379 -22.64 6.05 31.02
CA ALA A 379 -22.60 7.50 30.88
C ALA A 379 -23.28 8.21 32.06
N LEU A 380 -24.45 7.71 32.50
CA LEU A 380 -25.17 8.27 33.65
C LEU A 380 -24.38 8.15 34.97
N GLU A 381 -23.70 7.03 35.18
CA GLU A 381 -22.82 6.83 36.35
C GLU A 381 -21.65 7.81 36.36
N GLN A 382 -20.98 7.96 35.21
CA GLN A 382 -19.85 8.89 35.08
C GLN A 382 -20.30 10.37 35.27
N ILE A 383 -21.43 10.77 34.68
CA ILE A 383 -21.84 12.15 34.80
C ILE A 383 -22.34 12.51 36.21
N LYS A 384 -22.98 11.60 36.91
CA LYS A 384 -23.32 11.79 38.34
C LYS A 384 -22.06 12.00 39.15
N ARG A 385 -21.07 11.16 38.96
CA ARG A 385 -19.76 11.29 39.62
C ARG A 385 -19.12 12.64 39.33
N ALA A 386 -19.16 13.13 38.08
CA ALA A 386 -18.57 14.41 37.70
C ALA A 386 -19.27 15.59 38.47
N THR A 387 -20.61 15.58 38.53
CA THR A 387 -21.39 16.63 39.25
C THR A 387 -21.30 16.54 40.77
N GLU A 388 -20.97 15.36 41.35
CA GLU A 388 -20.68 15.17 42.76
C GLU A 388 -19.27 15.64 43.14
N LEU A 389 -18.27 15.38 42.25
CA LEU A 389 -16.88 15.80 42.46
C LEU A 389 -16.71 17.31 42.38
N ASP A 390 -17.38 17.95 41.41
CA ASP A 390 -17.41 19.41 41.26
C ASP A 390 -18.82 19.89 40.92
N PRO A 391 -19.62 20.34 41.93
CA PRO A 391 -20.97 20.87 41.73
C PRO A 391 -21.03 22.17 40.89
N ASN A 392 -19.92 22.87 40.74
CA ASN A 392 -19.84 24.10 39.95
C ASN A 392 -19.28 23.86 38.52
N PHE A 393 -19.03 22.62 38.12
CA PHE A 393 -18.50 22.30 36.80
C PHE A 393 -19.61 22.41 35.74
N ALA A 394 -19.75 23.57 35.13
CA ALA A 394 -20.81 23.88 34.17
C ALA A 394 -20.93 22.87 33.03
N THR A 395 -19.77 22.40 32.48
CA THR A 395 -19.74 21.42 31.38
C THR A 395 -20.32 20.06 31.80
N ALA A 396 -20.08 19.62 33.06
CA ALA A 396 -20.63 18.36 33.55
C ALA A 396 -22.19 18.46 33.63
N TRP A 397 -22.71 19.57 34.11
CA TRP A 397 -24.15 19.81 34.15
C TRP A 397 -24.76 19.92 32.74
N GLN A 398 -24.07 20.54 31.79
CA GLN A 398 -24.50 20.57 30.39
C GLN A 398 -24.58 19.14 29.80
N TYR A 399 -23.54 18.35 29.93
CA TYR A 399 -23.55 16.97 29.41
C TYR A 399 -24.61 16.10 30.10
N ARG A 400 -24.85 16.30 31.40
CA ARG A 400 -25.92 15.65 32.11
C ARG A 400 -27.29 16.02 31.54
N GLY A 401 -27.55 17.29 31.30
CA GLY A 401 -28.78 17.75 30.68
C GLY A 401 -28.96 17.18 29.25
N GLU A 402 -27.89 17.09 28.45
CA GLU A 402 -27.94 16.49 27.13
C GLU A 402 -28.32 15.01 27.19
N LEU A 403 -27.72 14.25 28.13
CA LEU A 403 -28.01 12.83 28.34
C LEU A 403 -29.47 12.64 28.80
N GLU A 404 -29.95 13.43 29.78
CA GLU A 404 -31.32 13.40 30.28
C GLU A 404 -32.34 13.76 29.18
N MET A 405 -31.99 14.75 28.33
CA MET A 405 -32.81 15.12 27.16
C MET A 405 -32.90 14.01 26.12
N ALA A 406 -31.81 13.28 25.88
CA ALA A 406 -31.76 12.12 24.97
C ALA A 406 -32.59 10.94 25.51
N ARG A 407 -32.71 10.79 26.82
CA ARG A 407 -33.54 9.79 27.50
C ARG A 407 -35.03 10.20 27.60
N GLY A 408 -35.38 11.43 27.17
CA GLY A 408 -36.74 11.98 27.28
C GLY A 408 -37.06 12.54 28.64
N GLU A 409 -36.13 12.63 29.57
CA GLU A 409 -36.27 13.16 30.93
C GLU A 409 -36.22 14.71 30.91
N THR A 410 -37.18 15.32 30.20
CA THR A 410 -37.13 16.76 29.85
C THR A 410 -37.10 17.69 31.08
N LEU A 411 -37.77 17.35 32.18
CA LEU A 411 -37.74 18.17 33.40
C LEU A 411 -36.37 18.13 34.06
N SER A 412 -35.78 16.93 34.23
CA SER A 412 -34.43 16.79 34.78
C SER A 412 -33.41 17.52 33.93
N ALA A 413 -33.55 17.46 32.59
CA ALA A 413 -32.67 18.18 31.67
C ALA A 413 -32.74 19.70 31.87
N ILE A 414 -33.94 20.26 32.13
CA ILE A 414 -34.09 21.69 32.43
C ILE A 414 -33.34 22.06 33.72
N ASP A 415 -33.44 21.23 34.77
CA ASP A 415 -32.75 21.46 36.03
C ASP A 415 -31.22 21.39 35.82
N SER A 416 -30.73 20.40 35.10
CA SER A 416 -29.29 20.27 34.77
C SER A 416 -28.77 21.44 33.94
N PHE A 417 -29.48 21.87 32.90
CA PHE A 417 -29.08 23.05 32.13
C PHE A 417 -29.17 24.34 32.97
N THR A 418 -30.08 24.43 33.95
CA THR A 418 -30.15 25.56 34.86
C THR A 418 -28.90 25.64 35.72
N HIS A 419 -28.48 24.55 36.33
CA HIS A 419 -27.21 24.51 37.08
C HIS A 419 -26.01 24.87 36.19
N SER A 420 -25.97 24.36 34.94
CA SER A 420 -24.91 24.72 33.98
C SER A 420 -24.86 26.23 33.73
N ILE A 421 -26.02 26.88 33.51
CA ILE A 421 -26.14 28.31 33.25
C ILE A 421 -25.78 29.14 34.46
N GLU A 422 -26.17 28.69 35.66
CA GLU A 422 -25.84 29.36 36.92
C GLU A 422 -24.35 29.32 37.24
N SER A 423 -23.68 28.20 36.90
CA SER A 423 -22.23 28.04 37.06
C SER A 423 -21.44 28.81 36.01
N ASN A 424 -21.85 28.70 34.75
CA ASN A 424 -21.27 29.43 33.61
C ASN A 424 -22.29 29.51 32.47
N GLN A 425 -22.75 30.71 32.18
CA GLN A 425 -23.74 30.93 31.14
C GLN A 425 -23.15 30.73 29.75
N THR A 426 -23.57 29.68 29.06
CA THR A 426 -23.13 29.34 27.70
C THR A 426 -24.29 29.41 26.70
N VAL A 427 -23.97 29.77 25.44
CA VAL A 427 -24.93 29.76 24.32
C VAL A 427 -25.56 28.37 24.16
N ILE A 428 -24.79 27.31 24.34
CA ILE A 428 -25.24 25.93 24.16
C ILE A 428 -26.24 25.53 25.25
N ALA A 429 -25.93 25.78 26.52
CA ALA A 429 -26.84 25.43 27.62
C ALA A 429 -28.18 26.17 27.52
N LEU A 430 -28.18 27.48 27.16
CA LEU A 430 -29.38 28.25 26.89
C LEU A 430 -30.20 27.69 25.73
N GLU A 431 -29.55 27.33 24.62
CA GLU A 431 -30.22 26.74 23.46
C GLU A 431 -30.89 25.39 23.80
N LYS A 432 -30.21 24.54 24.51
CA LYS A 432 -30.73 23.23 24.90
C LYS A 432 -31.89 23.37 25.91
N ARG A 433 -31.81 24.30 26.87
CA ARG A 433 -32.89 24.56 27.80
C ARG A 433 -34.11 25.21 27.09
N GLU A 434 -33.87 26.11 26.14
CA GLU A 434 -34.93 26.63 25.25
C GLU A 434 -35.67 25.49 24.54
N GLN A 435 -34.96 24.54 23.97
CA GLN A 435 -35.54 23.38 23.29
C GLN A 435 -36.39 22.52 24.26
N CYS A 436 -35.93 22.31 25.49
CA CYS A 436 -36.70 21.62 26.51
C CYS A 436 -37.98 22.37 26.88
N TYR A 437 -37.92 23.70 27.08
CA TYR A 437 -39.10 24.51 27.35
C TYR A 437 -40.11 24.48 26.20
N ARG A 438 -39.67 24.52 24.94
CA ARG A 438 -40.52 24.37 23.76
C ARG A 438 -41.21 23.00 23.71
N ARG A 439 -40.54 21.93 24.04
CA ARG A 439 -41.13 20.57 24.12
C ARG A 439 -42.26 20.49 25.14
N LEU A 440 -42.16 21.24 26.25
CA LEU A 440 -43.17 21.30 27.29
C LEU A 440 -44.25 22.37 27.07
N GLY A 441 -44.19 23.09 25.94
CA GLY A 441 -45.15 24.20 25.67
C GLY A 441 -44.92 25.47 26.51
N LEU A 442 -43.81 25.58 27.23
CA LEU A 442 -43.45 26.71 28.08
C LEU A 442 -42.84 27.86 27.27
N LEU A 443 -43.62 28.42 26.33
CA LEU A 443 -43.14 29.33 25.29
C LEU A 443 -42.53 30.63 25.85
N VAL A 444 -43.04 31.14 26.97
CA VAL A 444 -42.51 32.36 27.61
C VAL A 444 -41.10 32.14 28.12
N LYS A 445 -40.84 31.01 28.79
CA LYS A 445 -39.49 30.64 29.26
C LYS A 445 -38.53 30.35 28.08
N ALA A 446 -39.03 29.71 27.06
CA ALA A 446 -38.24 29.49 25.85
C ALA A 446 -37.82 30.81 25.17
N GLU A 447 -38.71 31.79 25.13
CA GLU A 447 -38.42 33.11 24.57
C GLU A 447 -37.41 33.90 25.43
N GLN A 448 -37.42 33.72 26.74
CA GLN A 448 -36.43 34.32 27.65
C GLN A 448 -35.03 33.77 27.37
N ASP A 449 -34.91 32.44 27.27
CA ASP A 449 -33.60 31.79 26.95
C ASP A 449 -33.11 32.18 25.56
N ARG A 450 -34.00 32.30 24.57
CA ARG A 450 -33.64 32.78 23.22
C ARG A 450 -33.04 34.19 23.27
N LYS A 451 -33.67 35.12 24.00
CA LYS A 451 -33.18 36.50 24.17
C LYS A 451 -31.82 36.53 24.87
N ALA A 452 -31.67 35.79 26.00
CA ALA A 452 -30.42 35.70 26.72
C ALA A 452 -29.28 35.15 25.83
N ARG A 453 -29.58 34.16 25.01
CA ARG A 453 -28.61 33.60 24.03
C ARG A 453 -28.19 34.62 22.97
N GLU A 454 -29.16 35.41 22.44
CA GLU A 454 -28.87 36.47 21.45
C GLU A 454 -28.02 37.59 22.04
N GLU A 455 -28.29 37.97 23.30
CA GLU A 455 -27.49 38.97 24.02
C GLU A 455 -26.06 38.49 24.27
N LEU A 456 -25.89 37.24 24.73
CA LEU A 456 -24.57 36.63 24.94
C LEU A 456 -23.77 36.55 23.64
N ALA A 457 -24.42 36.17 22.53
CA ALA A 457 -23.76 36.09 21.21
C ALA A 457 -23.38 37.47 20.64
N ARG A 458 -24.03 38.56 21.06
CA ARG A 458 -23.65 39.94 20.68
C ARG A 458 -22.50 40.46 21.53
N GLY A 459 -22.44 40.08 22.81
CA GLY A 459 -21.37 40.53 23.74
C GLY A 459 -20.02 39.84 23.51
N SER A 460 -20.01 38.74 22.73
CA SER A 460 -18.81 37.97 22.39
C SER A 460 -18.16 38.38 21.04
N ARG A 461 -18.70 39.40 20.38
CA ARG A 461 -18.16 40.04 19.16
C ARG A 461 -17.45 41.33 19.52
#